data_335aaef6da878b505c9fcbd8ae972767
#
_entry.id   335aaef6da878b505c9fcbd8ae972767
#
_cell.length_a   1.000
_cell.length_b   1.000
_cell.length_c   1.000
_cell.angle_alpha   90.00
_cell.angle_beta   90.00
_cell.angle_gamma   90.00
#
_symmetry.space_group_name_H-M   'P 1'
#
loop_
_entity.id
_entity.type
_entity.pdbx_description
1 polymer ?
#
loop_
_entity_poly.entity_id
_entity_poly.type
_entity_poly.pdbx_seq_one_letter_code
_entity_poly.pdbx_strand_id
1 'polypeptide(L)'
;MKVALVGPGIIEIPPKGWGAVESLIWDYATELGELGHEGSIINTPDRDQIIKELTDEPFDYIHVHYDVFYDMMDLIHEKCPNAKLAISSHYPYIDQADRHPHDGYDKIYKWLIENDKYYNFCISHKDYETYKRDGAPLDKLLVCPNGAQHRDYNFQEKPDKPDWTLYLAKIEPRKRQHVYQGIYGIEFVGHYTDTTSFNPKLKDYLGEWDHKYKLQHVTDYGNMLLLSDGENGTPLVIKEALIAGLGVVISKYAAHDLDKSLPFVTVVPDDKWNDIEYVSKELKRNREISVTMRKDIRKYGVDNFSWQVLVKKYVENIEGMQ
;
A
#
# COMPACT_ATOMS: atom_id res chain seq x y z
N MET A 1 19.39 15.29 -5.34
CA MET A 1 19.88 14.08 -4.62
C MET A 1 19.84 12.89 -5.55
N LYS A 2 20.76 11.95 -5.38
CA LYS A 2 20.74 10.66 -6.00
C LYS A 2 20.29 9.61 -4.98
N VAL A 3 19.18 8.96 -5.27
CA VAL A 3 18.46 8.08 -4.36
C VAL A 3 18.45 6.66 -4.92
N ALA A 4 18.92 5.68 -4.16
CA ALA A 4 18.75 4.26 -4.48
C ALA A 4 17.50 3.71 -3.78
N LEU A 5 16.63 3.06 -4.54
CA LEU A 5 15.43 2.37 -4.06
C LEU A 5 15.64 0.86 -4.26
N VAL A 6 15.88 0.14 -3.17
CA VAL A 6 16.18 -1.30 -3.21
C VAL A 6 14.88 -2.09 -3.01
N GLY A 7 14.47 -2.80 -4.05
CA GLY A 7 13.26 -3.63 -4.08
C GLY A 7 13.52 -5.09 -3.73
N PRO A 8 12.45 -5.91 -3.59
CA PRO A 8 12.55 -7.31 -3.18
C PRO A 8 13.16 -8.25 -4.24
N GLY A 9 13.20 -7.84 -5.51
CA GLY A 9 13.70 -8.70 -6.60
C GLY A 9 12.79 -9.87 -6.96
N ILE A 10 11.52 -9.82 -6.56
CA ILE A 10 10.56 -10.93 -6.77
C ILE A 10 9.80 -10.75 -8.08
N ILE A 11 9.40 -9.52 -8.39
CA ILE A 11 8.62 -9.15 -9.57
C ILE A 11 9.34 -8.00 -10.28
N GLU A 12 9.17 -7.89 -11.60
CA GLU A 12 9.73 -6.76 -12.38
C GLU A 12 9.15 -5.41 -11.93
N ILE A 13 9.95 -4.34 -12.04
CA ILE A 13 9.55 -2.95 -11.78
C ILE A 13 9.65 -2.15 -13.08
N PRO A 14 8.54 -1.51 -13.56
CA PRO A 14 7.19 -1.56 -13.02
C PRO A 14 6.53 -2.92 -13.22
N PRO A 15 5.65 -3.35 -12.30
CA PRO A 15 4.95 -4.62 -12.44
C PRO A 15 3.88 -4.55 -13.55
N LYS A 16 3.69 -5.65 -14.29
CA LYS A 16 2.66 -5.72 -15.33
C LYS A 16 1.24 -5.83 -14.79
N GLY A 17 1.09 -6.46 -13.64
CA GLY A 17 -0.20 -6.71 -12.98
C GLY A 17 -0.13 -6.40 -11.48
N TRP A 18 -0.20 -7.44 -10.65
CA TRP A 18 -0.05 -7.29 -9.19
C TRP A 18 1.41 -7.03 -8.78
N GLY A 19 1.62 -6.39 -7.62
CA GLY A 19 2.94 -6.03 -7.11
C GLY A 19 2.88 -4.66 -6.43
N ALA A 20 2.36 -4.62 -5.18
CA ALA A 20 2.14 -3.36 -4.50
C ALA A 20 3.45 -2.64 -4.15
N VAL A 21 4.45 -3.39 -3.67
CA VAL A 21 5.76 -2.82 -3.31
C VAL A 21 6.51 -2.35 -4.55
N GLU A 22 6.45 -3.15 -5.62
CA GLU A 22 7.09 -2.83 -6.89
C GLU A 22 6.44 -1.60 -7.55
N SER A 23 5.11 -1.48 -7.48
CA SER A 23 4.40 -0.29 -7.96
C SER A 23 4.82 0.96 -7.20
N LEU A 24 4.88 0.88 -5.87
CA LEU A 24 5.27 2.05 -5.07
C LEU A 24 6.73 2.46 -5.30
N ILE A 25 7.66 1.52 -5.51
CA ILE A 25 9.06 1.83 -5.83
C ILE A 25 9.16 2.55 -7.17
N TRP A 26 8.40 2.11 -8.16
CA TRP A 26 8.30 2.79 -9.46
C TRP A 26 7.76 4.21 -9.30
N ASP A 27 6.71 4.37 -8.52
CA ASP A 27 6.10 5.68 -8.27
C ASP A 27 7.06 6.62 -7.53
N TYR A 28 7.80 6.14 -6.52
CA TYR A 28 8.84 6.92 -5.85
C TYR A 28 9.90 7.39 -6.85
N ALA A 29 10.44 6.50 -7.67
CA ALA A 29 11.47 6.86 -8.64
C ALA A 29 10.96 7.90 -9.64
N THR A 30 9.73 7.73 -10.12
CA THR A 30 9.08 8.64 -11.08
C THR A 30 8.90 10.04 -10.47
N GLU A 31 8.32 10.12 -9.28
CA GLU A 31 8.01 11.41 -8.65
C GLU A 31 9.29 12.11 -8.12
N LEU A 32 10.31 11.37 -7.72
CA LEU A 32 11.62 11.94 -7.44
C LEU A 32 12.20 12.63 -8.68
N GLY A 33 12.07 12.00 -9.86
CA GLY A 33 12.47 12.60 -11.14
C GLY A 33 11.72 13.90 -11.46
N GLU A 34 10.41 13.95 -11.19
CA GLU A 34 9.59 15.17 -11.36
C GLU A 34 10.02 16.34 -10.42
N LEU A 35 10.61 16.00 -9.27
CA LEU A 35 11.18 16.99 -8.34
C LEU A 35 12.64 17.36 -8.64
N GLY A 36 13.23 16.82 -9.72
CA GLY A 36 14.61 17.08 -10.10
C GLY A 36 15.65 16.27 -9.30
N HIS A 37 15.24 15.17 -8.67
CA HIS A 37 16.13 14.18 -8.06
C HIS A 37 16.33 12.99 -9.00
N GLU A 38 17.37 12.20 -8.77
CA GLU A 38 17.61 10.95 -9.50
C GLU A 38 17.19 9.76 -8.64
N GLY A 39 16.17 9.02 -9.07
CA GLY A 39 15.72 7.79 -8.42
C GLY A 39 16.21 6.56 -9.19
N SER A 40 17.19 5.84 -8.65
CA SER A 40 17.71 4.59 -9.21
C SER A 40 17.05 3.39 -8.55
N ILE A 41 16.54 2.44 -9.34
CA ILE A 41 15.88 1.23 -8.85
C ILE A 41 16.85 0.06 -8.91
N ILE A 42 17.11 -0.58 -7.77
CA ILE A 42 17.87 -1.81 -7.63
C ILE A 42 16.89 -2.92 -7.22
N ASN A 43 16.58 -3.83 -8.14
CA ASN A 43 15.54 -4.83 -7.91
C ASN A 43 16.01 -6.25 -8.28
N THR A 44 16.77 -6.84 -7.41
CA THR A 44 17.31 -8.20 -7.52
C THR A 44 17.29 -8.92 -6.16
N PRO A 45 17.06 -10.24 -6.11
CA PRO A 45 17.19 -11.01 -4.88
C PRO A 45 18.65 -11.37 -4.56
N ASP A 46 19.58 -11.14 -5.49
CA ASP A 46 21.00 -11.43 -5.34
C ASP A 46 21.67 -10.32 -4.51
N ARG A 47 22.06 -10.67 -3.30
CA ARG A 47 22.66 -9.75 -2.32
C ARG A 47 24.00 -9.17 -2.77
N ASP A 48 24.84 -9.97 -3.45
CA ASP A 48 26.12 -9.52 -3.95
C ASP A 48 25.91 -8.52 -5.11
N GLN A 49 24.92 -8.77 -5.94
CA GLN A 49 24.54 -7.84 -7.00
C GLN A 49 23.98 -6.52 -6.42
N ILE A 50 23.16 -6.54 -5.36
CA ILE A 50 22.70 -5.32 -4.67
C ILE A 50 23.91 -4.49 -4.23
N ILE A 51 24.86 -5.10 -3.52
CA ILE A 51 26.08 -4.39 -3.06
C ILE A 51 26.88 -3.83 -4.21
N LYS A 52 27.06 -4.63 -5.28
CA LYS A 52 27.76 -4.17 -6.48
C LYS A 52 27.11 -2.94 -7.08
N GLU A 53 25.79 -2.97 -7.34
CA GLU A 53 25.07 -1.85 -7.94
C GLU A 53 25.07 -0.60 -7.04
N LEU A 54 25.00 -0.77 -5.69
CA LEU A 54 25.12 0.33 -4.74
C LEU A 54 26.52 0.96 -4.68
N THR A 55 27.55 0.24 -5.11
CA THR A 55 28.95 0.72 -5.10
C THR A 55 29.45 1.17 -6.46
N ASP A 56 28.74 0.87 -7.56
CA ASP A 56 29.12 1.28 -8.92
C ASP A 56 29.05 2.81 -9.08
N GLU A 57 28.24 3.49 -8.26
CA GLU A 57 28.13 4.95 -8.22
C GLU A 57 27.73 5.46 -6.82
N PRO A 58 28.07 6.70 -6.46
CA PRO A 58 27.71 7.24 -5.15
C PRO A 58 26.23 7.62 -5.08
N PHE A 59 25.56 7.28 -3.97
CA PHE A 59 24.21 7.72 -3.61
C PHE A 59 24.23 8.64 -2.40
N ASP A 60 23.35 9.63 -2.39
CA ASP A 60 23.12 10.49 -1.22
C ASP A 60 22.25 9.79 -0.18
N TYR A 61 21.34 8.92 -0.67
CA TYR A 61 20.38 8.20 0.16
C TYR A 61 20.04 6.84 -0.44
N ILE A 62 19.93 5.83 0.43
CA ILE A 62 19.56 4.46 0.06
C ILE A 62 18.36 4.04 0.91
N HIS A 63 17.27 3.65 0.27
CA HIS A 63 16.06 3.15 0.90
C HIS A 63 15.82 1.68 0.54
N VAL A 64 15.86 0.82 1.55
CA VAL A 64 15.57 -0.60 1.40
C VAL A 64 14.08 -0.84 1.64
N HIS A 65 13.33 -1.17 0.58
CA HIS A 65 11.88 -1.43 0.62
C HIS A 65 11.53 -2.90 0.87
N TYR A 66 12.49 -3.69 1.31
CA TYR A 66 12.28 -5.10 1.63
C TYR A 66 13.00 -5.44 2.94
N ASP A 67 12.24 -5.48 4.01
CA ASP A 67 12.73 -5.66 5.39
C ASP A 67 13.42 -7.00 5.65
N VAL A 68 13.25 -8.00 4.78
CA VAL A 68 14.05 -9.25 4.81
C VAL A 68 15.53 -8.98 4.60
N PHE A 69 15.90 -7.83 4.00
CA PHE A 69 17.29 -7.39 3.84
C PHE A 69 17.86 -6.63 5.05
N TYR A 70 17.16 -6.66 6.20
CA TYR A 70 17.61 -6.00 7.44
C TYR A 70 19.04 -6.35 7.83
N ASP A 71 19.46 -7.59 7.61
CA ASP A 71 20.79 -8.11 7.92
C ASP A 71 21.90 -7.63 6.96
N MET A 72 21.53 -6.96 5.87
CA MET A 72 22.47 -6.31 4.94
C MET A 72 22.78 -4.85 5.32
N MET A 73 22.01 -4.23 6.21
CA MET A 73 22.13 -2.79 6.48
C MET A 73 23.51 -2.37 6.94
N ASP A 74 24.18 -3.16 7.80
CA ASP A 74 25.55 -2.88 8.25
C ASP A 74 26.55 -2.99 7.09
N LEU A 75 26.40 -3.98 6.20
CA LEU A 75 27.26 -4.14 5.02
C LEU A 75 27.05 -2.99 4.01
N ILE A 76 25.80 -2.58 3.78
CA ILE A 76 25.48 -1.44 2.92
C ILE A 76 26.14 -0.18 3.48
N HIS A 77 26.05 0.05 4.79
CA HIS A 77 26.69 1.21 5.43
C HIS A 77 28.22 1.16 5.30
N GLU A 78 28.83 -0.01 5.50
CA GLU A 78 30.29 -0.16 5.32
C GLU A 78 30.74 0.20 3.90
N LYS A 79 29.97 -0.25 2.89
CA LYS A 79 30.30 -0.05 1.48
C LYS A 79 29.90 1.35 0.96
N CYS A 80 28.87 1.96 1.54
CA CYS A 80 28.33 3.26 1.15
C CYS A 80 28.29 4.23 2.35
N PRO A 81 29.46 4.56 2.97
CA PRO A 81 29.51 5.27 4.27
C PRO A 81 29.00 6.70 4.21
N ASN A 82 28.89 7.30 3.03
CA ASN A 82 28.42 8.66 2.82
C ASN A 82 26.89 8.74 2.54
N ALA A 83 26.25 7.60 2.29
CA ALA A 83 24.82 7.57 2.04
C ALA A 83 24.04 7.50 3.36
N LYS A 84 22.95 8.28 3.45
CA LYS A 84 21.95 8.08 4.50
C LYS A 84 21.15 6.82 4.21
N LEU A 85 20.88 6.00 5.23
CA LEU A 85 20.23 4.70 5.06
C LEU A 85 18.88 4.64 5.76
N ALA A 86 17.90 4.09 5.05
CA ALA A 86 16.60 3.77 5.63
C ALA A 86 16.08 2.41 5.16
N ILE A 87 15.16 1.86 5.93
CA ILE A 87 14.44 0.64 5.64
C ILE A 87 12.94 0.85 5.87
N SER A 88 12.09 0.19 5.10
CA SER A 88 10.64 0.11 5.33
C SER A 88 10.18 -1.33 5.38
N SER A 89 9.27 -1.61 6.31
CA SER A 89 8.51 -2.86 6.31
C SER A 89 7.18 -2.68 5.58
N HIS A 90 6.84 -3.65 4.75
CA HIS A 90 5.52 -3.79 4.11
C HIS A 90 4.76 -5.02 4.64
N TYR A 91 5.19 -5.57 5.78
CA TYR A 91 4.54 -6.70 6.43
C TYR A 91 3.16 -6.30 6.96
N PRO A 92 2.08 -7.02 6.59
CA PRO A 92 0.71 -6.57 6.84
C PRO A 92 0.25 -6.69 8.29
N TYR A 93 1.03 -7.31 9.16
CA TYR A 93 0.65 -7.64 10.53
C TYR A 93 1.61 -7.06 11.57
N ILE A 94 2.20 -5.89 11.30
CA ILE A 94 3.15 -5.22 12.20
C ILE A 94 2.61 -5.11 13.64
N ASP A 95 1.32 -4.79 13.80
CA ASP A 95 0.67 -4.61 15.11
C ASP A 95 0.10 -5.90 15.72
N GLN A 96 0.27 -7.04 15.05
CA GLN A 96 -0.25 -8.34 15.48
C GLN A 96 0.90 -9.25 15.95
N ALA A 97 1.46 -8.93 17.13
CA ALA A 97 2.66 -9.60 17.67
C ALA A 97 2.52 -11.13 17.73
N ASP A 98 1.31 -11.65 18.00
CA ASP A 98 1.05 -13.09 18.04
C ASP A 98 1.29 -13.80 16.71
N ARG A 99 1.24 -13.07 15.59
CA ARG A 99 1.48 -13.61 14.25
C ARG A 99 2.95 -13.67 13.88
N HIS A 100 3.79 -12.80 14.45
CA HIS A 100 5.18 -12.68 14.05
C HIS A 100 5.93 -14.02 14.12
N PRO A 101 5.82 -14.85 15.19
CA PRO A 101 6.47 -16.17 15.23
C PRO A 101 5.93 -17.14 14.18
N HIS A 102 4.63 -17.10 13.90
CA HIS A 102 3.99 -17.99 12.92
C HIS A 102 4.44 -17.69 11.49
N ASP A 103 4.65 -16.41 11.18
CA ASP A 103 5.05 -15.94 9.86
C ASP A 103 6.59 -15.88 9.72
N GLY A 104 7.36 -16.24 10.77
CA GLY A 104 8.82 -16.16 10.81
C GLY A 104 9.35 -14.72 10.85
N TYR A 105 8.52 -13.77 11.26
CA TYR A 105 8.81 -12.34 11.24
C TYR A 105 9.41 -11.79 12.54
N ASP A 106 9.44 -12.56 13.60
CA ASP A 106 9.88 -12.17 14.94
C ASP A 106 11.30 -11.61 14.98
N LYS A 107 12.23 -12.17 14.20
CA LYS A 107 13.62 -11.70 14.11
C LYS A 107 13.72 -10.35 13.40
N ILE A 108 12.99 -10.20 12.30
CA ILE A 108 12.94 -8.95 11.54
C ILE A 108 12.35 -7.86 12.41
N TYR A 109 11.20 -8.14 13.04
CA TYR A 109 10.53 -7.17 13.91
C TYR A 109 11.42 -6.76 15.10
N LYS A 110 12.06 -7.72 15.76
CA LYS A 110 13.01 -7.44 16.85
C LYS A 110 14.12 -6.51 16.37
N TRP A 111 14.70 -6.77 15.21
CA TRP A 111 15.75 -5.92 14.65
C TRP A 111 15.23 -4.51 14.37
N LEU A 112 14.03 -4.37 13.79
CA LEU A 112 13.41 -3.05 13.50
C LEU A 112 13.17 -2.23 14.78
N ILE A 113 12.85 -2.89 15.91
CA ILE A 113 12.66 -2.24 17.21
C ILE A 113 14.00 -1.85 17.87
N GLU A 114 15.01 -2.71 17.78
CA GLU A 114 16.30 -2.53 18.44
C GLU A 114 17.29 -1.67 17.62
N ASN A 115 16.98 -1.39 16.34
CA ASN A 115 17.85 -0.64 15.46
C ASN A 115 17.91 0.86 15.86
N ASP A 116 19.09 1.29 16.30
CA ASP A 116 19.41 2.67 16.67
C ASP A 116 20.34 3.39 15.67
N LYS A 117 20.71 2.71 14.57
CA LYS A 117 21.65 3.23 13.57
C LYS A 117 20.96 3.82 12.36
N TYR A 118 20.00 3.08 11.78
CA TYR A 118 19.38 3.41 10.49
C TYR A 118 17.96 3.91 10.67
N TYR A 119 17.49 4.71 9.73
CA TYR A 119 16.12 5.21 9.77
C TYR A 119 15.13 4.12 9.39
N ASN A 120 14.00 4.07 10.11
CA ASN A 120 12.86 3.23 9.77
C ASN A 120 11.73 4.12 9.25
N PHE A 121 11.41 4.00 7.96
CA PHE A 121 10.29 4.69 7.36
C PHE A 121 9.00 3.92 7.60
N CYS A 122 8.22 4.41 8.56
CA CYS A 122 6.90 3.93 8.86
C CYS A 122 5.94 4.31 7.72
N ILE A 123 5.32 3.33 7.08
CA ILE A 123 4.40 3.57 5.96
C ILE A 123 2.99 3.95 6.42
N SER A 124 2.78 4.07 7.72
CA SER A 124 1.55 4.57 8.35
C SER A 124 1.84 5.19 9.73
N HIS A 125 0.95 6.06 10.19
CA HIS A 125 1.00 6.56 11.58
C HIS A 125 0.80 5.41 12.59
N LYS A 126 0.06 4.38 12.23
CA LYS A 126 -0.11 3.19 13.06
C LYS A 126 1.21 2.44 13.27
N ASP A 127 2.01 2.28 12.22
CA ASP A 127 3.32 1.64 12.36
C ASP A 127 4.21 2.42 13.29
N TYR A 128 4.25 3.75 13.12
CA TYR A 128 4.98 4.64 14.01
C TYR A 128 4.58 4.44 15.47
N GLU A 129 3.28 4.46 15.79
CA GLU A 129 2.80 4.27 17.16
C GLU A 129 3.05 2.84 17.67
N THR A 130 3.05 1.85 16.78
CA THR A 130 3.36 0.45 17.13
C THR A 130 4.85 0.31 17.49
N TYR A 131 5.74 0.80 16.62
CA TYR A 131 7.19 0.77 16.89
C TYR A 131 7.56 1.58 18.15
N LYS A 132 6.96 2.76 18.32
CA LYS A 132 7.14 3.59 19.51
C LYS A 132 6.68 2.87 20.79
N ARG A 133 5.51 2.25 20.78
CA ARG A 133 5.00 1.46 21.91
C ARG A 133 5.94 0.34 22.29
N ASP A 134 6.54 -0.30 21.30
CA ASP A 134 7.40 -1.47 21.48
C ASP A 134 8.88 -1.10 21.71
N GLY A 135 9.19 0.21 21.80
CA GLY A 135 10.46 0.73 22.30
C GLY A 135 11.49 1.12 21.25
N ALA A 136 11.10 1.26 19.98
CA ALA A 136 12.01 1.71 18.93
C ALA A 136 12.50 3.15 19.19
N PRO A 137 13.77 3.49 18.82
CA PRO A 137 14.32 4.83 18.96
C PRO A 137 13.55 5.86 18.12
N LEU A 138 12.96 6.85 18.79
CA LEU A 138 12.05 7.82 18.14
C LEU A 138 12.74 8.72 17.12
N ASP A 139 14.01 9.02 17.31
CA ASP A 139 14.84 9.81 16.40
C ASP A 139 15.19 9.04 15.11
N LYS A 140 14.92 7.74 15.06
CA LYS A 140 15.09 6.90 13.88
C LYS A 140 13.77 6.55 13.19
N LEU A 141 12.62 6.95 13.73
CA LEU A 141 11.32 6.71 13.12
C LEU A 141 10.86 7.92 12.30
N LEU A 142 10.60 7.71 11.03
CA LEU A 142 10.04 8.71 10.11
C LEU A 142 8.73 8.21 9.54
N VAL A 143 7.73 9.07 9.44
CA VAL A 143 6.42 8.69 8.87
C VAL A 143 6.31 9.21 7.45
N CYS A 144 6.13 8.30 6.50
CA CYS A 144 5.81 8.62 5.12
C CYS A 144 4.81 7.59 4.57
N PRO A 145 3.50 7.86 4.63
CA PRO A 145 2.52 6.96 4.07
C PRO A 145 2.74 6.74 2.57
N ASN A 146 2.52 5.52 2.11
CA ASN A 146 2.55 5.23 0.69
C ASN A 146 1.49 6.03 -0.05
N GLY A 147 1.82 6.56 -1.22
CA GLY A 147 0.90 7.28 -2.08
C GLY A 147 0.28 6.41 -3.17
N ALA A 148 -0.49 7.04 -4.04
CA ALA A 148 -0.97 6.47 -5.29
C ALA A 148 -0.87 7.50 -6.41
N GLN A 149 -0.68 7.03 -7.66
CA GLN A 149 -0.68 7.90 -8.82
C GLN A 149 -2.08 8.50 -9.02
N HIS A 150 -2.13 9.81 -9.29
CA HIS A 150 -3.40 10.48 -9.50
C HIS A 150 -3.59 10.99 -10.93
N ARG A 151 -2.48 11.22 -11.65
CA ARG A 151 -2.51 11.78 -13.02
C ARG A 151 -3.09 10.81 -14.02
N ASP A 152 -2.78 9.53 -13.84
CA ASP A 152 -3.12 8.48 -14.80
C ASP A 152 -4.49 7.86 -14.53
N TYR A 153 -5.06 8.07 -13.32
CA TYR A 153 -6.39 7.58 -13.01
C TYR A 153 -7.47 8.39 -13.73
N ASN A 154 -8.24 7.70 -14.55
CA ASN A 154 -9.45 8.27 -15.13
C ASN A 154 -10.43 8.68 -14.03
N PHE A 155 -11.23 9.70 -14.33
CA PHE A 155 -12.26 10.19 -13.42
C PHE A 155 -13.56 10.45 -14.15
N GLN A 156 -14.62 9.81 -13.70
CA GLN A 156 -15.98 10.02 -14.19
C GLN A 156 -16.86 10.55 -13.06
N GLU A 157 -17.52 11.68 -13.28
CA GLU A 157 -18.52 12.21 -12.34
C GLU A 157 -19.76 11.31 -12.27
N LYS A 158 -20.08 10.63 -13.37
CA LYS A 158 -21.17 9.66 -13.48
C LYS A 158 -20.55 8.32 -13.83
N PRO A 159 -20.44 7.39 -12.86
CA PRO A 159 -19.88 6.09 -13.14
C PRO A 159 -20.79 5.25 -14.04
N ASP A 160 -20.21 4.40 -14.86
CA ASP A 160 -20.96 3.49 -15.75
C ASP A 160 -21.72 2.39 -14.98
N LYS A 161 -21.21 2.03 -13.81
CA LYS A 161 -21.74 1.00 -12.90
C LYS A 161 -22.07 1.58 -11.52
N PRO A 162 -22.99 2.54 -11.38
CA PRO A 162 -23.25 3.23 -10.12
C PRO A 162 -23.76 2.30 -9.01
N ASP A 163 -24.42 1.21 -9.38
CA ASP A 163 -25.00 0.22 -8.48
C ASP A 163 -24.05 -0.97 -8.18
N TRP A 164 -22.81 -0.92 -8.70
CA TRP A 164 -21.83 -1.98 -8.53
C TRP A 164 -20.68 -1.56 -7.62
N THR A 165 -20.21 -2.54 -6.85
CA THR A 165 -19.04 -2.43 -5.98
C THR A 165 -17.87 -3.17 -6.60
N LEU A 166 -16.70 -2.54 -6.62
CA LEU A 166 -15.45 -3.19 -6.99
C LEU A 166 -14.78 -3.81 -5.78
N TYR A 167 -14.34 -5.06 -5.87
CA TYR A 167 -13.40 -5.69 -4.94
C TYR A 167 -12.08 -5.95 -5.66
N LEU A 168 -11.15 -5.00 -5.59
CA LEU A 168 -9.88 -5.05 -6.29
C LEU A 168 -8.76 -5.44 -5.31
N ALA A 169 -8.35 -6.71 -5.32
CA ALA A 169 -7.26 -7.21 -4.49
C ALA A 169 -6.83 -8.60 -4.99
N LYS A 170 -5.57 -8.99 -4.67
CA LYS A 170 -5.16 -10.39 -4.81
C LYS A 170 -6.19 -11.31 -4.15
N ILE A 171 -6.61 -12.35 -4.84
CA ILE A 171 -7.59 -13.31 -4.31
C ILE A 171 -6.85 -14.26 -3.37
N GLU A 172 -7.02 -14.05 -2.08
CA GLU A 172 -6.38 -14.85 -1.04
C GLU A 172 -7.23 -14.86 0.25
N PRO A 173 -7.08 -15.85 1.14
CA PRO A 173 -7.92 -15.99 2.35
C PRO A 173 -7.95 -14.74 3.20
N ARG A 174 -6.82 -14.05 3.38
CA ARG A 174 -6.68 -12.81 4.15
C ARG A 174 -7.59 -11.68 3.65
N LYS A 175 -7.81 -11.60 2.35
CA LYS A 175 -8.68 -10.59 1.72
C LYS A 175 -10.16 -10.96 1.76
N ARG A 176 -10.52 -12.19 2.16
CA ARG A 176 -11.88 -12.64 2.47
C ARG A 176 -12.92 -12.50 1.34
N GLN A 177 -12.49 -12.41 0.08
CA GLN A 177 -13.42 -12.28 -1.06
C GLN A 177 -14.45 -13.42 -1.11
N HIS A 178 -14.07 -14.64 -0.72
CA HIS A 178 -14.94 -15.80 -0.66
C HIS A 178 -16.18 -15.59 0.22
N VAL A 179 -16.11 -14.75 1.25
CA VAL A 179 -17.25 -14.45 2.15
C VAL A 179 -18.32 -13.64 1.41
N TYR A 180 -17.92 -12.80 0.46
CA TYR A 180 -18.80 -11.80 -0.16
C TYR A 180 -19.28 -12.18 -1.56
N GLN A 181 -18.90 -13.34 -2.08
CA GLN A 181 -19.33 -13.82 -3.42
C GLN A 181 -20.83 -14.01 -3.58
N GLY A 182 -21.57 -14.11 -2.47
CA GLY A 182 -23.04 -14.20 -2.49
C GLY A 182 -23.75 -12.86 -2.57
N ILE A 183 -23.04 -11.73 -2.46
CA ILE A 183 -23.64 -10.40 -2.49
C ILE A 183 -23.80 -9.96 -3.95
N TYR A 184 -25.04 -9.70 -4.37
CA TYR A 184 -25.32 -9.15 -5.68
C TYR A 184 -24.72 -7.74 -5.86
N GLY A 185 -24.13 -7.48 -7.02
CA GLY A 185 -23.57 -6.18 -7.35
C GLY A 185 -22.14 -5.97 -6.86
N ILE A 186 -21.39 -7.04 -6.57
CA ILE A 186 -19.94 -7.00 -6.38
C ILE A 186 -19.25 -7.68 -7.56
N GLU A 187 -18.25 -7.03 -8.12
CA GLU A 187 -17.31 -7.63 -9.08
C GLU A 187 -15.93 -7.76 -8.43
N PHE A 188 -15.33 -8.94 -8.57
CA PHE A 188 -14.03 -9.29 -7.98
C PHE A 188 -12.94 -9.26 -9.05
N VAL A 189 -11.85 -8.57 -8.75
CA VAL A 189 -10.70 -8.42 -9.65
C VAL A 189 -9.42 -8.67 -8.87
N GLY A 190 -8.52 -9.45 -9.46
CA GLY A 190 -7.19 -9.67 -8.92
C GLY A 190 -6.62 -11.04 -9.21
N HIS A 191 -5.31 -11.15 -9.02
CA HIS A 191 -4.58 -12.39 -9.20
C HIS A 191 -5.11 -13.47 -8.25
N TYR A 192 -5.47 -14.64 -8.79
CA TYR A 192 -6.04 -15.74 -8.04
C TYR A 192 -4.96 -16.62 -7.41
N THR A 193 -4.92 -16.66 -6.09
CA THR A 193 -4.03 -17.55 -5.32
C THR A 193 -4.77 -18.40 -4.28
N ASP A 194 -6.02 -18.08 -3.99
CA ASP A 194 -6.85 -18.87 -3.08
C ASP A 194 -7.34 -20.14 -3.77
N THR A 195 -6.94 -21.29 -3.27
CA THR A 195 -7.31 -22.60 -3.83
C THR A 195 -8.49 -23.27 -3.14
N THR A 196 -9.02 -22.70 -2.04
CA THR A 196 -9.92 -23.45 -1.15
C THR A 196 -11.32 -22.86 -1.00
N SER A 197 -11.46 -21.55 -0.98
CA SER A 197 -12.68 -20.87 -0.53
C SER A 197 -13.35 -20.03 -1.62
N PHE A 198 -12.59 -19.38 -2.48
CA PHE A 198 -13.11 -18.53 -3.55
C PHE A 198 -13.46 -19.36 -4.79
N ASN A 199 -14.63 -19.13 -5.38
CA ASN A 199 -15.04 -19.80 -6.62
C ASN A 199 -14.72 -18.93 -7.86
N PRO A 200 -13.62 -19.20 -8.58
CA PRO A 200 -13.22 -18.39 -9.74
C PRO A 200 -14.09 -18.64 -10.98
N LYS A 201 -15.07 -19.56 -10.93
CA LYS A 201 -15.99 -19.83 -12.05
C LYS A 201 -17.24 -18.96 -12.02
N LEU A 202 -17.44 -18.18 -10.97
CA LEU A 202 -18.55 -17.23 -10.93
C LEU A 202 -18.29 -16.07 -11.89
N LYS A 203 -19.36 -15.64 -12.58
CA LYS A 203 -19.31 -14.57 -13.57
C LYS A 203 -18.84 -13.21 -12.99
N ASP A 204 -18.95 -13.04 -11.68
CA ASP A 204 -18.59 -11.81 -10.98
C ASP A 204 -17.07 -11.74 -10.69
N TYR A 205 -16.31 -12.80 -10.97
CA TYR A 205 -14.86 -12.76 -11.01
C TYR A 205 -14.38 -12.43 -12.42
N LEU A 206 -13.79 -11.25 -12.57
CA LEU A 206 -13.36 -10.72 -13.87
C LEU A 206 -11.90 -11.04 -14.21
N GLY A 207 -11.24 -11.85 -13.38
CA GLY A 207 -9.82 -12.14 -13.55
C GLY A 207 -8.91 -11.04 -13.05
N GLU A 208 -7.70 -11.02 -13.56
CA GLU A 208 -6.70 -10.01 -13.24
C GLU A 208 -6.75 -8.88 -14.28
N TRP A 209 -6.73 -7.64 -13.80
CA TRP A 209 -6.57 -6.47 -14.65
C TRP A 209 -5.10 -6.09 -14.78
N ASP A 210 -4.67 -5.75 -15.97
CA ASP A 210 -3.40 -5.06 -16.14
C ASP A 210 -3.47 -3.63 -15.59
N HIS A 211 -2.29 -3.03 -15.39
CA HIS A 211 -2.18 -1.71 -14.80
C HIS A 211 -2.96 -0.65 -15.60
N LYS A 212 -2.85 -0.66 -16.94
CA LYS A 212 -3.52 0.31 -17.80
C LYS A 212 -5.04 0.19 -17.72
N TYR A 213 -5.57 -1.03 -17.72
CA TYR A 213 -7.00 -1.28 -17.60
C TYR A 213 -7.51 -0.81 -16.23
N LYS A 214 -6.76 -1.09 -15.15
CA LYS A 214 -7.07 -0.62 -13.80
C LYS A 214 -7.22 0.91 -13.76
N LEU A 215 -6.25 1.65 -14.29
CA LEU A 215 -6.28 3.12 -14.32
C LEU A 215 -7.51 3.69 -15.01
N GLN A 216 -8.01 3.01 -16.03
CA GLN A 216 -9.16 3.46 -16.80
C GLN A 216 -10.50 3.10 -16.15
N HIS A 217 -10.61 1.92 -15.52
CA HIS A 217 -11.89 1.31 -15.18
C HIS A 217 -12.26 1.29 -13.69
N VAL A 218 -11.35 1.63 -12.76
CA VAL A 218 -11.73 1.74 -11.35
C VAL A 218 -12.84 2.77 -11.15
N THR A 219 -12.79 3.88 -11.88
CA THR A 219 -13.79 4.96 -11.80
C THR A 219 -15.20 4.58 -12.28
N ASP A 220 -15.35 3.42 -12.96
CA ASP A 220 -16.65 2.98 -13.50
C ASP A 220 -17.63 2.56 -12.39
N TYR A 221 -17.15 2.23 -11.20
CA TYR A 221 -17.93 1.66 -10.10
C TYR A 221 -18.50 2.72 -9.15
N GLY A 222 -19.56 2.33 -8.45
CA GLY A 222 -20.16 3.17 -7.41
C GLY A 222 -19.30 3.31 -6.17
N ASN A 223 -18.68 2.24 -5.71
CA ASN A 223 -17.77 2.24 -4.55
C ASN A 223 -16.81 1.03 -4.57
N MET A 224 -15.95 0.94 -3.56
CA MET A 224 -15.02 -0.19 -3.37
C MET A 224 -15.22 -0.86 -2.01
N LEU A 225 -15.08 -2.20 -1.98
CA LEU A 225 -15.07 -3.03 -0.79
C LEU A 225 -13.67 -3.60 -0.53
N LEU A 226 -13.20 -3.54 0.73
CA LEU A 226 -12.02 -4.26 1.19
C LEU A 226 -12.12 -4.60 2.69
N LEU A 227 -12.58 -5.80 3.01
CA LEU A 227 -12.68 -6.30 4.39
C LEU A 227 -11.60 -7.35 4.67
N SER A 228 -10.35 -6.93 4.60
CA SER A 228 -9.18 -7.76 4.91
C SER A 228 -8.95 -7.89 6.43
N ASP A 229 -8.31 -8.97 6.87
CA ASP A 229 -8.00 -9.27 8.26
C ASP A 229 -6.60 -8.76 8.73
N GLY A 230 -5.89 -8.07 7.85
CA GLY A 230 -4.61 -7.43 8.15
C GLY A 230 -4.11 -6.58 6.99
N GLU A 231 -3.68 -5.36 7.29
CA GLU A 231 -3.07 -4.42 6.36
C GLU A 231 -2.03 -3.57 7.10
N ASN A 232 -0.95 -3.27 6.44
CA ASN A 232 0.03 -2.31 6.93
C ASN A 232 -0.28 -0.93 6.33
N GLY A 233 -0.90 -0.06 7.14
CA GLY A 233 -1.42 1.22 6.70
C GLY A 233 -2.66 1.10 5.80
N THR A 234 -3.07 2.20 5.20
CA THR A 234 -4.14 2.19 4.20
C THR A 234 -3.64 1.59 2.89
N PRO A 235 -4.26 0.49 2.40
CA PRO A 235 -3.83 -0.18 1.17
C PRO A 235 -3.84 0.75 -0.05
N LEU A 236 -2.92 0.53 -0.98
CA LEU A 236 -2.83 1.31 -2.22
C LEU A 236 -4.16 1.33 -2.98
N VAL A 237 -4.82 0.19 -3.11
CA VAL A 237 -6.11 0.09 -3.83
C VAL A 237 -7.21 0.97 -3.23
N ILE A 238 -7.17 1.23 -1.92
CA ILE A 238 -8.12 2.15 -1.26
C ILE A 238 -7.79 3.60 -1.60
N LYS A 239 -6.52 3.98 -1.60
CA LYS A 239 -6.07 5.31 -2.02
C LYS A 239 -6.38 5.55 -3.50
N GLU A 240 -6.14 4.54 -4.33
CA GLU A 240 -6.49 4.53 -5.75
C GLU A 240 -8.00 4.70 -5.98
N ALA A 241 -8.83 4.00 -5.19
CA ALA A 241 -10.29 4.15 -5.24
C ALA A 241 -10.73 5.57 -4.92
N LEU A 242 -10.20 6.16 -3.83
CA LEU A 242 -10.49 7.54 -3.45
C LEU A 242 -10.06 8.53 -4.55
N ILE A 243 -8.88 8.35 -5.13
CA ILE A 243 -8.38 9.15 -6.26
C ILE A 243 -9.28 8.99 -7.50
N ALA A 244 -9.80 7.80 -7.76
CA ALA A 244 -10.77 7.55 -8.84
C ALA A 244 -12.18 8.04 -8.50
N GLY A 245 -12.40 8.60 -7.30
CA GLY A 245 -13.68 9.17 -6.86
C GLY A 245 -14.65 8.17 -6.24
N LEU A 246 -14.18 7.00 -5.80
CA LEU A 246 -15.01 5.98 -5.16
C LEU A 246 -15.01 6.13 -3.64
N GLY A 247 -16.20 6.07 -3.03
CA GLY A 247 -16.33 5.81 -1.60
C GLY A 247 -15.86 4.40 -1.26
N VAL A 248 -15.56 4.15 0.02
CA VAL A 248 -14.96 2.90 0.45
C VAL A 248 -15.72 2.27 1.62
N VAL A 249 -15.87 0.94 1.58
CA VAL A 249 -16.39 0.10 2.67
C VAL A 249 -15.28 -0.86 3.07
N ILE A 250 -14.72 -0.69 4.27
CA ILE A 250 -13.44 -1.25 4.63
C ILE A 250 -13.40 -1.82 6.04
N SER A 251 -12.42 -2.69 6.31
CA SER A 251 -12.07 -3.13 7.65
C SER A 251 -11.33 -2.04 8.42
N LYS A 252 -11.26 -2.18 9.74
CA LYS A 252 -10.44 -1.30 10.60
C LYS A 252 -8.97 -1.29 10.17
N TYR A 253 -8.45 -2.42 9.68
CA TYR A 253 -7.06 -2.55 9.23
C TYR A 253 -6.76 -1.76 7.95
N ALA A 254 -7.75 -1.58 7.08
CA ALA A 254 -7.59 -0.78 5.86
C ALA A 254 -7.84 0.73 6.07
N ALA A 255 -8.23 1.16 7.29
CA ALA A 255 -8.69 2.52 7.58
C ALA A 255 -7.69 3.39 8.37
N HIS A 256 -6.40 2.99 8.44
CA HIS A 256 -5.47 3.60 9.39
C HIS A 256 -5.25 5.09 9.20
N ASP A 257 -4.97 5.55 7.99
CA ASP A 257 -4.66 6.95 7.71
C ASP A 257 -5.84 7.72 7.09
N LEU A 258 -7.05 7.14 7.16
CA LEU A 258 -8.26 7.78 6.64
C LEU A 258 -9.00 8.59 7.71
N ASP A 259 -9.59 9.70 7.29
CA ASP A 259 -10.58 10.40 8.11
C ASP A 259 -11.90 9.61 8.10
N LYS A 260 -12.14 8.89 9.18
CA LYS A 260 -13.32 8.02 9.39
C LYS A 260 -14.61 8.80 9.64
N SER A 261 -14.54 10.11 9.81
CA SER A 261 -15.71 10.98 9.95
C SER A 261 -16.37 11.32 8.60
N LEU A 262 -15.64 11.09 7.50
CA LEU A 262 -16.14 11.39 6.16
C LEU A 262 -17.25 10.41 5.74
N PRO A 263 -18.38 10.90 5.19
CA PRO A 263 -19.55 10.07 4.92
C PRO A 263 -19.31 8.96 3.88
N PHE A 264 -18.31 9.11 3.03
CA PHE A 264 -17.92 8.13 2.00
C PHE A 264 -16.87 7.11 2.49
N VAL A 265 -16.44 7.21 3.75
CA VAL A 265 -15.57 6.22 4.41
C VAL A 265 -16.40 5.41 5.40
N THR A 266 -16.70 4.16 5.07
CA THR A 266 -17.48 3.26 5.92
C THR A 266 -16.58 2.17 6.50
N VAL A 267 -16.36 2.19 7.82
CA VAL A 267 -15.62 1.12 8.51
C VAL A 267 -16.62 0.12 9.08
N VAL A 268 -16.54 -1.13 8.62
CA VAL A 268 -17.41 -2.21 9.08
C VAL A 268 -16.91 -2.73 10.44
N PRO A 269 -17.75 -2.80 11.49
CA PRO A 269 -17.38 -3.39 12.78
C PRO A 269 -16.95 -4.86 12.64
N ASP A 270 -15.98 -5.29 13.44
CA ASP A 270 -15.37 -6.63 13.35
C ASP A 270 -16.40 -7.76 13.50
N ASP A 271 -17.37 -7.59 14.40
CA ASP A 271 -18.45 -8.55 14.64
C ASP A 271 -19.46 -8.63 13.48
N LYS A 272 -19.35 -7.71 12.49
CA LYS A 272 -20.23 -7.62 11.32
C LYS A 272 -19.61 -8.12 10.02
N TRP A 273 -18.34 -8.50 10.02
CA TRP A 273 -17.66 -8.92 8.78
C TRP A 273 -18.28 -10.17 8.13
N ASN A 274 -18.90 -11.05 8.90
CA ASN A 274 -19.59 -12.24 8.40
C ASN A 274 -21.10 -12.06 8.23
N ASP A 275 -21.63 -10.91 8.60
CA ASP A 275 -23.04 -10.54 8.44
C ASP A 275 -23.27 -9.99 7.03
N ILE A 276 -23.59 -10.87 6.10
CA ILE A 276 -23.75 -10.57 4.68
C ILE A 276 -24.85 -9.53 4.43
N GLU A 277 -25.93 -9.58 5.20
CA GLU A 277 -27.04 -8.64 5.10
C GLU A 277 -26.58 -7.23 5.55
N TYR A 278 -25.87 -7.15 6.66
CA TYR A 278 -25.29 -5.89 7.14
C TYR A 278 -24.31 -5.30 6.12
N VAL A 279 -23.36 -6.10 5.63
CA VAL A 279 -22.37 -5.64 4.64
C VAL A 279 -23.07 -5.16 3.36
N SER A 280 -24.06 -5.92 2.85
CA SER A 280 -24.82 -5.54 1.66
C SER A 280 -25.55 -4.21 1.84
N LYS A 281 -26.14 -3.96 3.01
CA LYS A 281 -26.80 -2.69 3.35
C LYS A 281 -25.81 -1.52 3.39
N GLU A 282 -24.65 -1.72 4.02
CA GLU A 282 -23.61 -0.69 4.07
C GLU A 282 -23.00 -0.38 2.71
N LEU A 283 -22.83 -1.40 1.85
CA LEU A 283 -22.40 -1.20 0.46
C LEU A 283 -23.39 -0.32 -0.30
N LYS A 284 -24.70 -0.61 -0.21
CA LYS A 284 -25.73 0.18 -0.87
C LYS A 284 -25.72 1.63 -0.38
N ARG A 285 -25.71 1.85 0.94
CA ARG A 285 -25.68 3.18 1.54
C ARG A 285 -24.44 3.97 1.08
N ASN A 286 -23.27 3.34 1.11
CA ASN A 286 -22.02 3.97 0.70
C ASN A 286 -22.00 4.30 -0.79
N ARG A 287 -22.55 3.45 -1.67
CA ARG A 287 -22.68 3.76 -3.12
C ARG A 287 -23.52 5.01 -3.38
N GLU A 288 -24.67 5.11 -2.71
CA GLU A 288 -25.56 6.29 -2.84
C GLU A 288 -24.82 7.59 -2.47
N ILE A 289 -24.04 7.57 -1.39
CA ILE A 289 -23.19 8.70 -0.98
C ILE A 289 -22.08 8.93 -2.00
N SER A 290 -21.35 7.88 -2.36
CA SER A 290 -20.20 7.93 -3.24
C SER A 290 -20.55 8.56 -4.59
N VAL A 291 -21.63 8.11 -5.22
CA VAL A 291 -22.08 8.62 -6.52
C VAL A 291 -22.40 10.12 -6.50
N THR A 292 -22.91 10.63 -5.38
CA THR A 292 -23.21 12.07 -5.23
C THR A 292 -22.00 12.92 -4.87
N MET A 293 -20.96 12.35 -4.26
CA MET A 293 -19.78 13.06 -3.73
C MET A 293 -18.49 12.80 -4.52
N ARG A 294 -18.59 12.30 -5.75
CA ARG A 294 -17.42 11.88 -6.55
C ARG A 294 -16.28 12.89 -6.61
N LYS A 295 -16.60 14.17 -6.81
CA LYS A 295 -15.59 15.25 -6.85
C LYS A 295 -14.91 15.46 -5.52
N ASP A 296 -15.70 15.46 -4.44
CA ASP A 296 -15.16 15.66 -3.08
C ASP A 296 -14.30 14.48 -2.67
N ILE A 297 -14.71 13.25 -3.01
CA ILE A 297 -13.93 12.04 -2.77
C ILE A 297 -12.60 12.10 -3.53
N ARG A 298 -12.64 12.42 -4.84
CA ARG A 298 -11.41 12.58 -5.63
C ARG A 298 -10.50 13.66 -5.05
N LYS A 299 -11.08 14.81 -4.69
CA LYS A 299 -10.30 15.89 -4.06
C LYS A 299 -9.62 15.42 -2.80
N TYR A 300 -10.35 14.74 -1.91
CA TYR A 300 -9.78 14.15 -0.70
C TYR A 300 -8.65 13.15 -1.01
N GLY A 301 -8.88 12.25 -1.97
CA GLY A 301 -7.88 11.27 -2.40
C GLY A 301 -6.61 11.91 -2.92
N VAL A 302 -6.72 12.90 -3.81
CA VAL A 302 -5.58 13.60 -4.39
C VAL A 302 -4.81 14.43 -3.36
N ASP A 303 -5.53 15.20 -2.54
CA ASP A 303 -4.91 16.12 -1.57
C ASP A 303 -4.15 15.38 -0.45
N ASN A 304 -4.55 14.13 -0.13
CA ASN A 304 -3.97 13.39 1.00
C ASN A 304 -3.08 12.23 0.57
N PHE A 305 -3.33 11.61 -0.59
CA PHE A 305 -2.69 10.34 -0.96
C PHE A 305 -1.99 10.36 -2.31
N SER A 306 -1.99 11.48 -3.05
CA SER A 306 -1.21 11.53 -4.28
C SER A 306 0.29 11.52 -3.99
N TRP A 307 1.04 10.82 -4.85
CA TRP A 307 2.50 10.86 -4.76
C TRP A 307 3.07 12.26 -4.86
N GLN A 308 2.44 13.15 -5.63
CA GLN A 308 2.83 14.57 -5.69
C GLN A 308 2.89 15.27 -4.32
N VAL A 309 1.98 14.90 -3.42
CA VAL A 309 1.95 15.45 -2.05
C VAL A 309 2.93 14.71 -1.15
N LEU A 310 2.96 13.38 -1.24
CA LEU A 310 3.69 12.55 -0.30
C LEU A 310 5.19 12.49 -0.58
N VAL A 311 5.61 12.53 -1.85
CA VAL A 311 7.04 12.53 -2.17
C VAL A 311 7.77 13.79 -1.70
N LYS A 312 7.07 14.93 -1.59
CA LYS A 312 7.65 16.14 -0.99
C LYS A 312 7.99 15.92 0.48
N LYS A 313 7.06 15.32 1.24
CA LYS A 313 7.32 14.93 2.64
C LYS A 313 8.45 13.92 2.76
N TYR A 314 8.51 12.99 1.81
CA TYR A 314 9.59 12.00 1.75
C TYR A 314 10.95 12.68 1.56
N VAL A 315 11.06 13.63 0.63
CA VAL A 315 12.29 14.41 0.41
C VAL A 315 12.64 15.26 1.63
N GLU A 316 11.66 15.95 2.23
CA GLU A 316 11.85 16.73 3.47
C GLU A 316 12.37 15.85 4.61
N ASN A 317 11.84 14.64 4.76
CA ASN A 317 12.33 13.67 5.74
C ASN A 317 13.80 13.29 5.48
N ILE A 318 14.16 13.00 4.21
CA ILE A 318 15.54 12.64 3.85
C ILE A 318 16.50 13.82 4.13
N GLU A 319 16.12 15.03 3.77
CA GLU A 319 16.93 16.23 4.02
C GLU A 319 17.13 16.49 5.52
N GLY A 320 16.11 16.20 6.34
CA GLY A 320 16.16 16.32 7.80
C GLY A 320 16.96 15.23 8.53
N MET A 321 17.36 14.14 7.87
CA MET A 321 18.20 13.10 8.49
C MET A 321 19.58 13.62 8.86
N GLN A 322 20.05 13.26 10.05
CA GLN A 322 21.40 13.61 10.58
C GLN A 322 22.40 12.49 10.34
#